data_616f50aabaa68b0804faac9c2f4b0b62
#
_entry.id   616f50aabaa68b0804faac9c2f4b0b62
#
_cell.length_a   1.000
_cell.length_b   1.000
_cell.length_c   1.000
_cell.angle_alpha   90.00
_cell.angle_beta   90.00
_cell.angle_gamma   90.00
#
_symmetry.space_group_name_H-M   'P 1'
#
loop_
_entity.id
_entity.type
_entity.pdbx_description
1 polymer ?
#
loop_
_entity_poly.entity_id
_entity_poly.type
_entity_poly.pdbx_seq_one_letter_code
_entity_poly.pdbx_strand_id
1 'polypeptide(L)'
;MNAATHLRQIVPRQVVLCRVVRALFLVGVVLLTPAARAADVDLLLVLAADVSRSIDAAKFQLQRDGYAAAVADARVLDTIRAGRNGRIGLTFIEWSGIGAQRTVVDWMTVGDAASAKDFGDRLLESPRPFADRTSISGAIEFAMVQLARAPFGARRQTIDISGDGTNNSGRDVTELRDQAVAKGITINGLAILSETPLLWNPEHTNPPGGLDHYYRANVIGGPGAFVMVAKNFESFGDAIIRKLIAEVAQGSERGREREHEPQSRRTAAR
;
A
#
# COMPACT_ATOMS: atom_id res chain seq x y z
N MET A 1 -65.78 32.03 58.50
CA MET A 1 -66.52 31.91 57.24
C MET A 1 -65.70 32.62 56.19
N ASN A 2 -64.90 31.93 55.44
CA ASN A 2 -64.31 32.40 54.17
C ASN A 2 -63.85 31.18 53.36
N ALA A 3 -64.54 30.96 52.25
CA ALA A 3 -64.25 29.91 51.29
C ALA A 3 -63.15 30.34 50.38
N ALA A 4 -62.05 29.61 50.31
CA ALA A 4 -60.98 29.81 49.32
C ALA A 4 -61.23 28.89 48.13
N THR A 5 -61.51 29.47 46.97
CA THR A 5 -61.76 28.79 45.70
C THR A 5 -60.40 28.44 45.03
N HIS A 6 -60.07 27.16 44.90
CA HIS A 6 -58.94 26.71 44.12
C HIS A 6 -59.27 26.68 42.62
N LEU A 7 -58.72 27.60 41.85
CA LEU A 7 -58.70 27.50 40.39
C LEU A 7 -57.58 26.50 39.95
N ARG A 8 -58.02 25.34 39.41
CA ARG A 8 -57.13 24.44 38.67
C ARG A 8 -56.93 24.99 37.26
N GLN A 9 -55.70 25.42 36.94
CA GLN A 9 -55.30 25.73 35.59
C GLN A 9 -55.18 24.44 34.78
N ILE A 10 -56.00 24.29 33.76
CA ILE A 10 -55.97 23.20 32.79
C ILE A 10 -55.02 23.67 31.66
N VAL A 11 -53.80 23.09 31.63
CA VAL A 11 -52.86 23.33 30.52
C VAL A 11 -53.29 22.43 29.34
N PRO A 12 -53.55 22.97 28.17
CA PRO A 12 -54.03 22.17 27.02
C PRO A 12 -52.93 21.23 26.54
N ARG A 13 -53.25 19.94 26.51
CA ARG A 13 -52.37 18.83 26.04
C ARG A 13 -51.80 19.01 24.61
N GLN A 14 -52.35 19.88 23.82
CA GLN A 14 -51.95 20.11 22.44
C GLN A 14 -50.57 20.84 22.27
N VAL A 15 -50.17 21.65 23.26
CA VAL A 15 -48.90 22.40 23.20
C VAL A 15 -47.69 21.52 23.45
N VAL A 16 -47.87 20.42 24.20
CA VAL A 16 -46.74 19.49 24.49
C VAL A 16 -46.42 18.59 23.31
N LEU A 17 -47.47 18.19 22.53
CA LEU A 17 -47.25 17.32 21.35
C LEU A 17 -46.48 18.00 20.22
N CYS A 18 -46.73 19.30 19.99
CA CYS A 18 -46.00 20.06 18.97
C CYS A 18 -44.52 20.30 19.27
N ARG A 19 -44.16 20.38 20.56
CA ARG A 19 -42.73 20.57 20.94
C ARG A 19 -41.93 19.27 20.86
N VAL A 20 -42.52 18.12 21.11
CA VAL A 20 -41.87 16.81 21.01
C VAL A 20 -41.65 16.42 19.55
N VAL A 21 -42.61 16.69 18.64
CA VAL A 21 -42.49 16.40 17.22
C VAL A 21 -41.41 17.31 16.55
N ARG A 22 -41.28 18.59 16.98
CA ARG A 22 -40.20 19.47 16.47
C ARG A 22 -38.83 19.07 16.98
N ALA A 23 -38.67 18.53 18.18
CA ALA A 23 -37.44 18.04 18.73
C ALA A 23 -36.96 16.74 18.02
N LEU A 24 -37.87 15.85 17.64
CA LEU A 24 -37.58 14.62 16.90
C LEU A 24 -37.20 14.89 15.45
N PHE A 25 -37.73 15.97 14.81
CA PHE A 25 -37.33 16.35 13.44
C PHE A 25 -35.93 17.01 13.36
N LEU A 26 -35.46 17.65 14.44
CA LEU A 26 -34.12 18.26 14.50
C LEU A 26 -33.01 17.23 14.79
N VAL A 27 -33.32 16.09 15.41
CA VAL A 27 -32.35 15.02 15.67
C VAL A 27 -32.16 14.11 14.44
N GLY A 28 -33.16 14.03 13.55
CA GLY A 28 -33.10 13.19 12.33
C GLY A 28 -32.28 13.76 11.17
N VAL A 29 -31.89 15.04 11.21
CA VAL A 29 -31.16 15.70 10.08
C VAL A 29 -29.64 15.67 10.25
N VAL A 30 -29.10 15.26 11.41
CA VAL A 30 -27.65 15.30 11.70
C VAL A 30 -26.91 14.02 11.28
N LEU A 31 -27.55 12.98 10.77
CA LEU A 31 -26.92 11.69 10.49
C LEU A 31 -26.76 11.31 9.02
N LEU A 32 -26.96 12.25 8.09
CA LEU A 32 -26.64 12.04 6.67
C LEU A 32 -25.50 12.96 6.23
N THR A 33 -24.34 12.89 6.94
CA THR A 33 -23.09 13.27 6.27
C THR A 33 -22.83 12.18 5.22
N PRO A 34 -22.79 12.50 3.90
CA PRO A 34 -22.34 11.53 2.93
C PRO A 34 -20.94 11.12 3.39
N ALA A 35 -20.75 9.82 3.66
CA ALA A 35 -19.40 9.30 3.86
C ALA A 35 -18.57 9.83 2.70
N ALA A 36 -17.54 10.63 3.00
CA ALA A 36 -16.65 11.16 1.97
C ALA A 36 -16.18 9.95 1.17
N ARG A 37 -16.65 9.84 -0.08
CA ARG A 37 -16.27 8.72 -0.95
C ARG A 37 -14.77 8.79 -1.08
N ALA A 38 -14.10 7.74 -0.60
CA ALA A 38 -12.65 7.63 -0.72
C ALA A 38 -12.28 7.92 -2.18
N ALA A 39 -11.29 8.80 -2.38
CA ALA A 39 -10.87 9.16 -3.73
C ALA A 39 -10.39 7.91 -4.46
N ASP A 40 -10.99 7.59 -5.62
CA ASP A 40 -10.56 6.46 -6.42
C ASP A 40 -9.15 6.71 -6.97
N VAL A 41 -8.29 5.70 -6.86
CA VAL A 41 -6.94 5.68 -7.41
C VAL A 41 -6.78 4.50 -8.37
N ASP A 42 -5.78 4.53 -9.25
CA ASP A 42 -5.58 3.48 -10.25
C ASP A 42 -4.95 2.22 -9.64
N LEU A 43 -4.17 2.41 -8.57
CA LEU A 43 -3.41 1.37 -7.88
C LEU A 43 -3.26 1.74 -6.41
N LEU A 44 -3.41 0.79 -5.49
CA LEU A 44 -2.83 0.85 -4.16
C LEU A 44 -1.49 0.12 -4.17
N LEU A 45 -0.42 0.83 -3.85
CA LEU A 45 0.95 0.30 -3.85
C LEU A 45 1.58 0.43 -2.47
N VAL A 46 2.00 -0.70 -1.91
CA VAL A 46 2.83 -0.74 -0.72
C VAL A 46 4.26 -0.98 -1.16
N LEU A 47 5.14 0.00 -0.97
CA LEU A 47 6.59 -0.17 -1.11
C LEU A 47 7.14 -0.71 0.22
N ALA A 48 7.64 -1.93 0.21
CA ALA A 48 8.14 -2.63 1.39
C ALA A 48 9.65 -2.87 1.27
N ALA A 49 10.43 -2.05 1.97
CA ALA A 49 11.88 -2.02 1.89
C ALA A 49 12.54 -2.78 3.05
N ASP A 50 13.43 -3.70 2.73
CA ASP A 50 14.29 -4.39 3.69
C ASP A 50 15.28 -3.42 4.34
N VAL A 51 15.33 -3.43 5.66
CA VAL A 51 16.33 -2.70 6.46
C VAL A 51 17.02 -3.64 7.47
N SER A 52 17.09 -4.93 7.15
CA SER A 52 17.74 -5.95 7.95
C SER A 52 19.25 -5.71 8.10
N ARG A 53 19.94 -6.58 8.84
CA ARG A 53 21.37 -6.38 9.19
C ARG A 53 22.32 -6.41 8.00
N SER A 54 21.95 -7.01 6.88
CA SER A 54 22.73 -7.00 5.64
C SER A 54 22.78 -5.61 5.00
N ILE A 55 21.82 -4.73 5.34
CA ILE A 55 21.75 -3.35 4.89
C ILE A 55 22.50 -2.46 5.87
N ASP A 56 23.72 -2.07 5.55
CA ASP A 56 24.48 -1.09 6.33
C ASP A 56 23.95 0.34 6.16
N ALA A 57 24.58 1.32 6.79
CA ALA A 57 24.13 2.71 6.75
C ALA A 57 24.23 3.33 5.34
N ALA A 58 25.24 2.96 4.56
CA ALA A 58 25.43 3.49 3.19
C ALA A 58 24.37 2.90 2.24
N LYS A 59 24.15 1.58 2.30
CA LYS A 59 23.09 0.90 1.54
C LYS A 59 21.71 1.43 1.88
N PHE A 60 21.44 1.64 3.16
CA PHE A 60 20.19 2.21 3.65
C PHE A 60 19.92 3.60 3.06
N GLN A 61 20.95 4.46 3.02
CA GLN A 61 20.82 5.78 2.41
C GLN A 61 20.57 5.69 0.91
N LEU A 62 21.36 4.89 0.18
CA LEU A 62 21.18 4.66 -1.26
C LEU A 62 19.77 4.16 -1.59
N GLN A 63 19.22 3.28 -0.75
CA GLN A 63 17.86 2.75 -0.92
C GLN A 63 16.80 3.84 -0.78
N ARG A 64 16.89 4.68 0.26
CA ARG A 64 15.92 5.76 0.47
C ARG A 64 16.02 6.85 -0.59
N ASP A 65 17.24 7.27 -0.93
CA ASP A 65 17.48 8.24 -2.02
C ASP A 65 16.95 7.70 -3.35
N GLY A 66 17.17 6.41 -3.60
CA GLY A 66 16.66 5.73 -4.79
C GLY A 66 15.13 5.71 -4.87
N TYR A 67 14.44 5.42 -3.78
CA TYR A 67 12.98 5.46 -3.74
C TYR A 67 12.44 6.87 -3.89
N ALA A 68 12.99 7.86 -3.17
CA ALA A 68 12.56 9.25 -3.25
C ALA A 68 12.73 9.79 -4.69
N ALA A 69 13.89 9.53 -5.32
CA ALA A 69 14.17 9.92 -6.69
C ALA A 69 13.24 9.19 -7.69
N ALA A 70 12.99 7.90 -7.49
CA ALA A 70 12.16 7.11 -8.40
C ALA A 70 10.70 7.55 -8.40
N VAL A 71 10.12 7.84 -7.24
CA VAL A 71 8.74 8.34 -7.15
C VAL A 71 8.60 9.71 -7.82
N ALA A 72 9.66 10.55 -7.78
CA ALA A 72 9.69 11.86 -8.40
C ALA A 72 10.16 11.84 -9.88
N ASP A 73 10.55 10.69 -10.42
CA ASP A 73 11.00 10.58 -11.82
C ASP A 73 9.88 10.92 -12.80
N ALA A 74 10.18 11.77 -13.78
CA ALA A 74 9.19 12.23 -14.75
C ALA A 74 8.50 11.09 -15.51
N ARG A 75 9.24 10.01 -15.84
CA ARG A 75 8.71 8.84 -16.56
C ARG A 75 7.72 8.07 -15.71
N VAL A 76 7.97 7.98 -14.40
CA VAL A 76 7.06 7.36 -13.43
C VAL A 76 5.79 8.22 -13.30
N LEU A 77 5.93 9.53 -13.14
CA LEU A 77 4.80 10.45 -13.03
C LEU A 77 3.97 10.48 -14.32
N ASP A 78 4.60 10.45 -15.50
CA ASP A 78 3.90 10.38 -16.79
C ASP A 78 3.10 9.07 -16.90
N THR A 79 3.68 7.95 -16.44
CA THR A 79 2.97 6.67 -16.40
C THR A 79 1.78 6.69 -15.45
N ILE A 80 1.91 7.31 -14.27
CA ILE A 80 0.81 7.49 -13.32
C ILE A 80 -0.30 8.34 -13.94
N ARG A 81 0.03 9.48 -14.55
CA ARG A 81 -0.94 10.40 -15.19
C ARG A 81 -1.68 9.76 -16.36
N ALA A 82 -1.04 8.82 -17.08
CA ALA A 82 -1.67 8.06 -18.15
C ALA A 82 -2.76 7.07 -17.66
N GLY A 83 -2.84 6.83 -16.36
CA GLY A 83 -3.90 6.03 -15.74
C GLY A 83 -5.26 6.72 -15.79
N ARG A 84 -6.33 5.96 -15.52
CA ARG A 84 -7.71 6.46 -15.58
C ARG A 84 -7.99 7.61 -14.59
N ASN A 85 -7.45 7.48 -13.38
CA ASN A 85 -7.62 8.48 -12.31
C ASN A 85 -6.43 9.43 -12.24
N GLY A 86 -5.35 9.14 -12.98
CA GLY A 86 -4.12 9.93 -13.03
C GLY A 86 -3.37 10.00 -11.70
N ARG A 87 -3.63 9.06 -10.80
CA ARG A 87 -3.01 9.00 -9.46
C ARG A 87 -3.03 7.61 -8.88
N ILE A 88 -2.06 7.32 -8.02
CA ILE A 88 -1.98 6.10 -7.23
C ILE A 88 -2.06 6.42 -5.73
N GLY A 89 -2.52 5.46 -4.92
CA GLY A 89 -2.35 5.47 -3.49
C GLY A 89 -1.03 4.78 -3.15
N LEU A 90 -0.16 5.45 -2.45
CA LEU A 90 1.19 4.99 -2.12
C LEU A 90 1.42 5.04 -0.62
N THR A 91 2.05 4.00 -0.08
CA THR A 91 2.58 3.96 1.28
C THR A 91 3.97 3.31 1.27
N PHE A 92 4.81 3.67 2.22
CA PHE A 92 6.14 3.10 2.37
C PHE A 92 6.29 2.45 3.73
N ILE A 93 6.70 1.20 3.74
CA ILE A 93 7.01 0.47 4.96
C ILE A 93 8.46 0.00 4.95
N GLU A 94 9.08 -0.02 6.11
CA GLU A 94 10.37 -0.67 6.34
C GLU A 94 10.18 -1.91 7.21
N TRP A 95 10.96 -2.93 6.93
CA TRP A 95 10.84 -4.21 7.61
C TRP A 95 12.20 -4.89 7.81
N SER A 96 12.28 -5.72 8.86
CA SER A 96 13.41 -6.62 9.08
C SER A 96 12.94 -7.94 9.71
N GLY A 97 13.24 -8.26 10.95
CA GLY A 97 12.83 -9.49 11.64
C GLY A 97 11.36 -9.56 12.02
N ILE A 98 11.00 -10.59 12.78
CA ILE A 98 9.63 -10.80 13.29
C ILE A 98 9.24 -9.62 14.19
N GLY A 99 8.04 -9.01 13.92
CA GLY A 99 7.54 -7.89 14.69
C GLY A 99 8.26 -6.56 14.44
N ALA A 100 9.26 -6.55 13.54
CA ALA A 100 10.03 -5.37 13.16
C ALA A 100 9.55 -4.86 11.78
N GLN A 101 8.34 -4.35 11.72
CA GLN A 101 7.75 -3.68 10.56
C GLN A 101 7.21 -2.31 11.00
N ARG A 102 7.39 -1.30 10.15
CA ARG A 102 6.94 0.07 10.44
C ARG A 102 6.48 0.77 9.17
N THR A 103 5.36 1.48 9.25
CA THR A 103 4.97 2.46 8.23
C THR A 103 5.84 3.70 8.42
N VAL A 104 6.60 4.06 7.40
CA VAL A 104 7.49 5.24 7.35
C VAL A 104 6.77 6.42 6.72
N VAL A 105 6.11 6.19 5.58
CA VAL A 105 5.20 7.16 4.95
C VAL A 105 3.81 6.54 4.91
N ASP A 106 2.85 7.14 5.61
CA ASP A 106 1.47 6.67 5.60
C ASP A 106 0.81 6.93 4.24
N TRP A 107 -0.35 6.33 4.00
CA TRP A 107 -1.06 6.43 2.74
C TRP A 107 -1.24 7.86 2.27
N MET A 108 -0.77 8.14 1.07
CA MET A 108 -1.03 9.39 0.36
C MET A 108 -1.26 9.14 -1.13
N THR A 109 -1.88 10.10 -1.81
CA THR A 109 -2.00 10.04 -3.27
C THR A 109 -0.79 10.68 -3.93
N VAL A 110 -0.27 10.02 -4.97
CA VAL A 110 0.79 10.53 -5.83
C VAL A 110 0.26 10.58 -7.27
N GLY A 111 0.38 11.76 -7.92
CA GLY A 111 -0.06 11.99 -9.29
C GLY A 111 0.66 13.15 -9.98
N ASP A 112 1.44 13.92 -9.22
CA ASP A 112 2.17 15.07 -9.71
C ASP A 112 3.50 15.27 -8.97
N ALA A 113 4.30 16.24 -9.42
CA ALA A 113 5.62 16.51 -8.87
C ALA A 113 5.56 16.98 -7.39
N ALA A 114 4.50 17.69 -7.00
CA ALA A 114 4.37 18.21 -5.64
C ALA A 114 4.10 17.07 -4.64
N SER A 115 3.16 16.17 -4.97
CA SER A 115 2.85 14.98 -4.16
C SER A 115 4.00 13.98 -4.12
N ALA A 116 4.73 13.82 -5.23
CA ALA A 116 5.93 12.98 -5.28
C ALA A 116 7.07 13.54 -4.41
N LYS A 117 7.26 14.86 -4.44
CA LYS A 117 8.24 15.53 -3.58
C LYS A 117 7.87 15.39 -2.10
N ASP A 118 6.62 15.63 -1.72
CA ASP A 118 6.14 15.45 -0.34
C ASP A 118 6.38 14.02 0.16
N PHE A 119 6.14 13.01 -0.69
CA PHE A 119 6.46 11.62 -0.37
C PHE A 119 7.96 11.43 -0.09
N GLY A 120 8.82 11.95 -0.97
CA GLY A 120 10.28 11.86 -0.85
C GLY A 120 10.79 12.55 0.40
N ASP A 121 10.33 13.76 0.70
CA ASP A 121 10.72 14.53 1.89
C ASP A 121 10.39 13.74 3.18
N ARG A 122 9.16 13.22 3.31
CA ARG A 122 8.74 12.40 4.47
C ARG A 122 9.57 11.13 4.61
N LEU A 123 9.91 10.48 3.49
CA LEU A 123 10.75 9.29 3.51
C LEU A 123 12.15 9.60 4.02
N LEU A 124 12.78 10.67 3.52
CA LEU A 124 14.16 11.03 3.83
C LEU A 124 14.32 11.59 5.25
N GLU A 125 13.32 12.29 5.78
CA GLU A 125 13.33 12.85 7.14
C GLU A 125 13.14 11.80 8.24
N SER A 126 12.60 10.63 7.91
CA SER A 126 12.31 9.58 8.89
C SER A 126 13.60 8.89 9.38
N PRO A 127 13.77 8.66 10.69
CA PRO A 127 14.93 7.92 11.19
C PRO A 127 14.84 6.42 10.81
N ARG A 128 15.99 5.73 10.73
CA ARG A 128 16.02 4.28 10.58
C ARG A 128 15.39 3.62 11.81
N PRO A 129 14.35 2.76 11.66
CA PRO A 129 13.61 2.29 12.82
C PRO A 129 14.31 1.14 13.57
N PHE A 130 14.96 0.23 12.85
CA PHE A 130 15.57 -0.99 13.42
C PHE A 130 16.53 -1.64 12.42
N ALA A 131 17.23 -2.69 12.86
CA ALA A 131 17.95 -3.65 12.03
C ALA A 131 17.99 -5.00 12.75
N ASP A 132 17.39 -6.04 12.15
CA ASP A 132 17.32 -7.39 12.70
C ASP A 132 17.49 -8.43 11.58
N ARG A 133 16.95 -9.63 11.74
CA ARG A 133 16.88 -10.68 10.73
C ARG A 133 16.02 -10.25 9.56
N THR A 134 15.75 -11.17 8.64
CA THR A 134 14.98 -10.93 7.42
C THR A 134 13.70 -11.75 7.45
N SER A 135 12.54 -11.07 7.65
CA SER A 135 11.20 -11.67 7.66
C SER A 135 10.37 -11.13 6.51
N ILE A 136 10.57 -11.69 5.32
CA ILE A 136 9.75 -11.37 4.14
C ILE A 136 8.28 -11.72 4.42
N SER A 137 8.04 -12.84 5.10
CA SER A 137 6.69 -13.24 5.52
C SER A 137 6.03 -12.20 6.41
N GLY A 138 6.76 -11.64 7.39
CA GLY A 138 6.26 -10.55 8.23
C GLY A 138 6.00 -9.26 7.45
N ALA A 139 6.83 -8.95 6.45
CA ALA A 139 6.62 -7.81 5.57
C ALA A 139 5.33 -7.95 4.75
N ILE A 140 5.07 -9.12 4.18
CA ILE A 140 3.83 -9.42 3.41
C ILE A 140 2.61 -9.31 4.33
N GLU A 141 2.66 -9.92 5.52
CA GLU A 141 1.56 -9.86 6.49
C GLU A 141 1.24 -8.43 6.90
N PHE A 142 2.25 -7.64 7.23
CA PHE A 142 2.09 -6.23 7.59
C PHE A 142 1.57 -5.39 6.42
N ALA A 143 2.07 -5.61 5.20
CA ALA A 143 1.60 -4.93 3.99
C ALA A 143 0.12 -5.24 3.68
N MET A 144 -0.34 -6.48 3.89
CA MET A 144 -1.76 -6.83 3.77
C MET A 144 -2.64 -6.03 4.75
N VAL A 145 -2.16 -5.82 5.98
CA VAL A 145 -2.86 -4.96 6.96
C VAL A 145 -2.90 -3.51 6.49
N GLN A 146 -1.80 -2.99 5.90
CA GLN A 146 -1.80 -1.64 5.34
C GLN A 146 -2.81 -1.51 4.20
N LEU A 147 -2.85 -2.46 3.26
CA LEU A 147 -3.82 -2.45 2.16
C LEU A 147 -5.27 -2.47 2.65
N ALA A 148 -5.57 -3.25 3.69
CA ALA A 148 -6.91 -3.34 4.26
C ALA A 148 -7.40 -2.03 4.91
N ARG A 149 -6.47 -1.17 5.37
CA ARG A 149 -6.77 0.13 5.99
C ARG A 149 -6.59 1.33 5.06
N ALA A 150 -6.27 1.09 3.78
CA ALA A 150 -6.08 2.16 2.82
C ALA A 150 -7.34 3.05 2.72
N PRO A 151 -7.19 4.39 2.79
CA PRO A 151 -8.33 5.30 2.74
C PRO A 151 -8.83 5.58 1.31
N PHE A 152 -8.36 4.82 0.33
CA PHE A 152 -8.65 5.00 -1.10
C PHE A 152 -9.28 3.73 -1.68
N GLY A 153 -10.17 3.89 -2.67
CA GLY A 153 -10.66 2.79 -3.47
C GLY A 153 -9.76 2.54 -4.69
N ALA A 154 -9.39 1.27 -4.94
CA ALA A 154 -8.68 0.88 -6.15
C ALA A 154 -9.08 -0.52 -6.60
N ARG A 155 -8.97 -0.77 -7.91
CA ARG A 155 -9.19 -2.11 -8.48
C ARG A 155 -7.95 -3.01 -8.37
N ARG A 156 -6.78 -2.40 -8.20
CA ARG A 156 -5.50 -3.09 -8.13
C ARG A 156 -4.83 -2.80 -6.80
N GLN A 157 -4.28 -3.86 -6.21
CA GLN A 157 -3.52 -3.80 -4.97
C GLN A 157 -2.21 -4.54 -5.18
N THR A 158 -1.10 -3.88 -4.94
CA THR A 158 0.24 -4.43 -5.14
C THR A 158 1.10 -4.22 -3.91
N ILE A 159 1.85 -5.24 -3.54
CA ILE A 159 2.95 -5.19 -2.58
C ILE A 159 4.24 -5.32 -3.37
N ASP A 160 5.14 -4.35 -3.24
CA ASP A 160 6.48 -4.37 -3.78
C ASP A 160 7.46 -4.73 -2.67
N ILE A 161 8.03 -5.93 -2.71
CA ILE A 161 9.03 -6.40 -1.73
C ILE A 161 10.42 -6.20 -2.30
N SER A 162 11.23 -5.34 -1.69
CA SER A 162 12.66 -5.20 -2.01
C SER A 162 13.53 -5.71 -0.86
N GLY A 163 14.60 -6.42 -1.19
CA GLY A 163 15.57 -6.90 -0.21
C GLY A 163 16.76 -7.59 -0.85
N ASP A 164 17.81 -7.81 -0.03
CA ASP A 164 19.10 -8.41 -0.43
C ASP A 164 19.30 -9.83 0.13
N GLY A 165 18.23 -10.47 0.65
CA GLY A 165 18.34 -11.78 1.25
C GLY A 165 17.08 -12.63 1.22
N THR A 166 17.23 -13.89 1.63
CA THR A 166 16.14 -14.87 1.76
C THR A 166 15.37 -14.66 3.06
N ASN A 167 14.15 -15.19 3.15
CA ASN A 167 13.40 -15.25 4.40
C ASN A 167 14.11 -16.16 5.39
N ASN A 168 14.64 -15.62 6.49
CA ASN A 168 15.35 -16.39 7.51
C ASN A 168 14.71 -16.27 8.92
N SER A 169 13.53 -15.70 8.98
CA SER A 169 12.82 -15.42 10.24
C SER A 169 11.32 -15.34 9.96
N GLY A 170 10.50 -15.79 10.90
CA GLY A 170 9.04 -15.76 10.78
C GLY A 170 8.45 -17.02 10.16
N ARG A 171 7.27 -16.88 9.59
CA ARG A 171 6.49 -17.95 8.95
C ARG A 171 7.07 -18.32 7.59
N ASP A 172 6.56 -19.37 7.01
CA ASP A 172 6.85 -19.69 5.61
C ASP A 172 6.37 -18.54 4.70
N VAL A 173 7.27 -18.07 3.83
CA VAL A 173 6.98 -16.95 2.94
C VAL A 173 5.93 -17.30 1.88
N THR A 174 5.94 -18.55 1.41
CA THR A 174 4.99 -19.03 0.39
C THR A 174 3.57 -19.06 0.94
N GLU A 175 3.40 -19.38 2.21
CA GLU A 175 2.10 -19.34 2.87
C GLU A 175 1.50 -17.91 2.87
N LEU A 176 2.30 -16.91 3.22
CA LEU A 176 1.85 -15.52 3.27
C LEU A 176 1.62 -14.95 1.86
N ARG A 177 2.48 -15.31 0.90
CA ARG A 177 2.28 -15.00 -0.52
C ARG A 177 0.93 -15.52 -1.01
N ASP A 178 0.65 -16.79 -0.75
CA ASP A 178 -0.57 -17.44 -1.23
C ASP A 178 -1.83 -16.83 -0.57
N GLN A 179 -1.75 -16.46 0.71
CA GLN A 179 -2.81 -15.72 1.40
C GLN A 179 -3.07 -14.34 0.77
N ALA A 180 -2.02 -13.61 0.38
CA ALA A 180 -2.15 -12.32 -0.30
C ALA A 180 -2.78 -12.49 -1.68
N VAL A 181 -2.32 -13.47 -2.45
CA VAL A 181 -2.84 -13.80 -3.80
C VAL A 181 -4.32 -14.20 -3.72
N ALA A 182 -4.72 -14.99 -2.74
CA ALA A 182 -6.13 -15.37 -2.53
C ALA A 182 -7.04 -14.15 -2.24
N LYS A 183 -6.46 -13.04 -1.73
CA LYS A 183 -7.17 -11.75 -1.55
C LYS A 183 -7.13 -10.86 -2.80
N GLY A 184 -6.58 -11.33 -3.91
CA GLY A 184 -6.46 -10.56 -5.15
C GLY A 184 -5.29 -9.56 -5.16
N ILE A 185 -4.36 -9.67 -4.22
CA ILE A 185 -3.17 -8.83 -4.13
C ILE A 185 -2.07 -9.42 -5.02
N THR A 186 -1.41 -8.58 -5.80
CA THR A 186 -0.19 -8.95 -6.54
C THR A 186 1.04 -8.62 -5.69
N ILE A 187 2.00 -9.54 -5.61
CA ILE A 187 3.29 -9.30 -4.97
C ILE A 187 4.36 -9.31 -6.04
N ASN A 188 5.07 -8.19 -6.19
CA ASN A 188 6.26 -8.07 -7.02
C ASN A 188 7.52 -8.05 -6.16
N GLY A 189 8.66 -8.40 -6.75
CA GLY A 189 9.94 -8.44 -6.06
C GLY A 189 10.99 -7.55 -6.71
N LEU A 190 11.85 -6.95 -5.89
CA LEU A 190 13.13 -6.38 -6.30
C LEU A 190 14.25 -7.08 -5.54
N ALA A 191 14.94 -8.00 -6.21
CA ALA A 191 16.11 -8.67 -5.65
C ALA A 191 17.35 -7.79 -5.83
N ILE A 192 17.96 -7.38 -4.73
CA ILE A 192 19.20 -6.59 -4.71
C ILE A 192 20.34 -7.57 -4.54
N LEU A 193 21.15 -7.76 -5.59
CA LEU A 193 22.23 -8.73 -5.56
C LEU A 193 23.43 -8.18 -4.77
N SER A 194 24.14 -9.07 -4.12
CA SER A 194 25.42 -8.79 -3.47
C SER A 194 26.53 -9.52 -4.20
N GLU A 195 27.57 -8.77 -4.61
CA GLU A 195 28.78 -9.36 -5.21
C GLU A 195 29.58 -10.15 -4.18
N THR A 196 29.48 -9.75 -2.91
CA THR A 196 30.16 -10.41 -1.80
C THR A 196 29.13 -11.06 -0.87
N PRO A 197 29.08 -12.39 -0.80
CA PRO A 197 28.23 -13.09 0.16
C PRO A 197 28.55 -12.70 1.60
N LEU A 198 27.52 -12.70 2.47
CA LEU A 198 27.73 -12.48 3.89
C LEU A 198 28.60 -13.60 4.48
N LEU A 199 29.72 -13.24 5.10
CA LEU A 199 30.68 -14.23 5.65
C LEU A 199 30.04 -15.18 6.67
N TRP A 200 29.09 -14.70 7.46
CA TRP A 200 28.44 -15.49 8.52
C TRP A 200 27.17 -16.23 8.05
N ASN A 201 26.65 -15.93 6.88
CA ASN A 201 25.49 -16.60 6.25
C ASN A 201 25.47 -16.36 4.74
N PRO A 202 26.37 -16.99 3.98
CA PRO A 202 26.50 -16.72 2.54
C PRO A 202 25.25 -17.09 1.73
N GLU A 203 24.54 -18.16 2.12
CA GLU A 203 23.32 -18.58 1.40
C GLU A 203 22.13 -17.61 1.60
N HIS A 204 22.22 -16.73 2.57
CA HIS A 204 21.18 -15.72 2.78
C HIS A 204 21.14 -14.71 1.64
N THR A 205 22.27 -14.18 1.23
CA THR A 205 22.37 -13.21 0.12
C THR A 205 22.58 -13.86 -1.23
N ASN A 206 23.21 -15.05 -1.24
CA ASN A 206 23.54 -15.81 -2.45
C ASN A 206 23.02 -17.26 -2.34
N PRO A 207 21.69 -17.47 -2.29
CA PRO A 207 21.11 -18.81 -2.20
C PRO A 207 21.38 -19.62 -3.47
N PRO A 208 21.29 -20.97 -3.41
CA PRO A 208 21.38 -21.81 -4.59
C PRO A 208 20.44 -21.35 -5.70
N GLY A 209 20.98 -21.16 -6.90
CA GLY A 209 20.24 -20.63 -8.04
C GLY A 209 20.12 -19.10 -8.10
N GLY A 210 20.59 -18.38 -7.09
CA GLY A 210 20.56 -16.92 -7.02
C GLY A 210 19.34 -16.35 -6.30
N LEU A 211 19.48 -15.13 -5.81
CA LEU A 211 18.44 -14.45 -5.04
C LEU A 211 17.20 -14.14 -5.89
N ASP A 212 17.37 -13.80 -7.14
CA ASP A 212 16.27 -13.57 -8.09
C ASP A 212 15.46 -14.84 -8.35
N HIS A 213 16.11 -16.00 -8.43
CA HIS A 213 15.42 -17.29 -8.50
C HIS A 213 14.61 -17.56 -7.23
N TYR A 214 15.21 -17.31 -6.05
CA TYR A 214 14.51 -17.45 -4.78
C TYR A 214 13.26 -16.57 -4.72
N TYR A 215 13.34 -15.30 -5.15
CA TYR A 215 12.20 -14.41 -5.18
C TYR A 215 11.10 -14.89 -6.14
N ARG A 216 11.48 -15.38 -7.33
CA ARG A 216 10.51 -15.95 -8.28
C ARG A 216 9.80 -17.17 -7.73
N ALA A 217 10.52 -18.06 -7.05
CA ALA A 217 9.96 -19.29 -6.55
C ALA A 217 9.09 -19.10 -5.30
N ASN A 218 9.48 -18.18 -4.41
CA ASN A 218 8.91 -18.12 -3.05
C ASN A 218 8.17 -16.82 -2.73
N VAL A 219 8.59 -15.67 -3.27
CA VAL A 219 8.11 -14.36 -2.80
C VAL A 219 7.00 -13.79 -3.66
N ILE A 220 7.19 -13.75 -4.98
CA ILE A 220 6.22 -13.13 -5.87
C ILE A 220 4.99 -14.01 -6.09
N GLY A 221 3.86 -13.37 -6.40
CA GLY A 221 2.62 -14.08 -6.69
C GLY A 221 1.52 -13.15 -7.16
N GLY A 222 0.48 -13.76 -7.73
CA GLY A 222 -0.65 -13.03 -8.30
C GLY A 222 -0.51 -12.69 -9.79
N PRO A 223 -1.58 -12.15 -10.41
CA PRO A 223 -1.63 -11.95 -11.86
C PRO A 223 -0.62 -10.92 -12.35
N GLY A 224 0.33 -11.36 -13.19
CA GLY A 224 1.36 -10.51 -13.77
C GLY A 224 2.50 -10.16 -12.80
N ALA A 225 2.65 -10.93 -11.70
CA ALA A 225 3.76 -10.76 -10.78
C ALA A 225 5.12 -10.96 -11.47
N PHE A 226 6.09 -10.15 -11.09
CA PHE A 226 7.44 -10.19 -11.66
C PHE A 226 8.52 -9.89 -10.64
N VAL A 227 9.75 -10.33 -10.94
CA VAL A 227 10.96 -9.95 -10.21
C VAL A 227 11.80 -9.05 -11.09
N MET A 228 12.21 -7.92 -10.54
CA MET A 228 13.30 -7.10 -11.09
C MET A 228 14.57 -7.30 -10.28
N VAL A 229 15.70 -7.10 -10.91
CA VAL A 229 17.01 -7.28 -10.29
C VAL A 229 17.76 -5.95 -10.30
N ALA A 230 18.24 -5.53 -9.13
CA ALA A 230 19.31 -4.57 -8.99
C ALA A 230 20.63 -5.34 -8.84
N LYS A 231 21.62 -5.05 -9.69
CA LYS A 231 22.91 -5.78 -9.67
C LYS A 231 23.70 -5.53 -8.37
N ASN A 232 23.48 -4.39 -7.77
CA ASN A 232 24.05 -3.92 -6.52
C ASN A 232 23.24 -2.72 -6.00
N PHE A 233 23.61 -2.14 -4.87
CA PHE A 233 22.94 -0.96 -4.31
C PHE A 233 23.14 0.31 -5.15
N GLU A 234 24.25 0.45 -5.88
CA GLU A 234 24.50 1.59 -6.77
C GLU A 234 23.52 1.60 -7.94
N SER A 235 23.10 0.43 -8.42
CA SER A 235 22.13 0.28 -9.51
C SER A 235 20.67 0.26 -9.04
N PHE A 236 20.42 0.38 -7.73
CA PHE A 236 19.08 0.29 -7.12
C PHE A 236 18.15 1.37 -7.66
N GLY A 237 18.61 2.64 -7.73
CA GLY A 237 17.78 3.77 -8.20
C GLY A 237 17.22 3.53 -9.61
N ASP A 238 18.05 3.07 -10.54
CA ASP A 238 17.62 2.75 -11.91
C ASP A 238 16.67 1.54 -11.95
N ALA A 239 16.89 0.55 -11.09
CA ALA A 239 16.05 -0.64 -11.03
C ALA A 239 14.66 -0.30 -10.52
N ILE A 240 14.56 0.50 -9.46
CA ILE A 240 13.26 0.87 -8.86
C ILE A 240 12.45 1.79 -9.79
N ILE A 241 13.09 2.70 -10.55
CA ILE A 241 12.39 3.50 -11.56
C ILE A 241 11.73 2.59 -12.60
N ARG A 242 12.50 1.66 -13.20
CA ARG A 242 11.94 0.71 -14.18
C ARG A 242 10.85 -0.15 -13.59
N LYS A 243 11.01 -0.56 -12.32
CA LYS A 243 10.03 -1.37 -11.62
C LYS A 243 8.72 -0.62 -11.40
N LEU A 244 8.77 0.62 -10.90
CA LEU A 244 7.59 1.46 -10.71
C LEU A 244 6.84 1.72 -12.02
N ILE A 245 7.55 2.00 -13.11
CA ILE A 245 6.93 2.15 -14.43
C ILE A 245 6.17 0.87 -14.81
N ALA A 246 6.79 -0.31 -14.65
CA ALA A 246 6.16 -1.58 -14.98
C ALA A 246 4.92 -1.85 -14.11
N GLU A 247 4.97 -1.60 -12.82
CA GLU A 247 3.86 -1.79 -11.89
C GLU A 247 2.66 -0.90 -12.20
N VAL A 248 2.92 0.38 -12.47
CA VAL A 248 1.87 1.33 -12.80
C VAL A 248 1.27 1.02 -14.17
N ALA A 249 2.10 0.72 -15.19
CA ALA A 249 1.67 0.47 -16.57
C ALA A 249 0.78 -0.77 -16.73
N GLN A 250 0.98 -1.84 -15.93
CA GLN A 250 0.16 -3.07 -15.98
C GLN A 250 -1.35 -2.81 -15.90
N GLY A 251 -1.78 -1.67 -15.37
CA GLY A 251 -3.20 -1.30 -15.27
C GLY A 251 -3.76 -0.68 -16.55
N SER A 252 -2.95 0.04 -17.29
CA SER A 252 -3.38 0.74 -18.50
C SER A 252 -3.60 -0.21 -19.69
N GLU A 253 -2.84 -1.28 -19.78
CA GLU A 253 -2.97 -2.29 -20.85
C GLU A 253 -4.23 -3.15 -20.69
N ARG A 254 -4.48 -3.67 -19.49
CA ARG A 254 -5.70 -4.46 -19.21
C ARG A 254 -7.00 -3.65 -19.31
N GLY A 255 -6.94 -2.34 -19.07
CA GLY A 255 -8.06 -1.43 -19.30
C GLY A 255 -8.41 -1.32 -20.77
N ARG A 256 -7.41 -1.17 -21.64
CA ARG A 256 -7.57 -1.06 -23.10
C ARG A 256 -8.02 -2.36 -23.74
N GLU A 257 -7.50 -3.51 -23.31
CA GLU A 257 -7.92 -4.82 -23.81
C GLU A 257 -9.40 -5.10 -23.52
N ARG A 258 -9.89 -4.73 -22.34
CA ARG A 258 -11.32 -4.88 -21.96
C ARG A 258 -12.24 -3.92 -22.70
N GLU A 259 -11.80 -2.76 -23.08
CA GLU A 259 -12.58 -1.82 -23.90
C GLU A 259 -12.65 -2.24 -25.37
N HIS A 260 -11.66 -2.99 -25.86
CA HIS A 260 -11.60 -3.52 -27.21
C HIS A 260 -12.21 -4.93 -27.35
N GLU A 261 -12.68 -5.56 -26.25
CA GLU A 261 -13.34 -6.85 -26.33
C GLU A 261 -14.74 -6.71 -26.96
N PRO A 262 -15.01 -7.36 -28.12
CA PRO A 262 -16.28 -7.24 -28.81
C PRO A 262 -17.45 -7.64 -27.90
N GLN A 263 -18.54 -6.87 -27.93
CA GLN A 263 -19.74 -7.08 -27.10
C GLN A 263 -20.30 -8.52 -27.19
N SER A 264 -20.00 -9.27 -28.26
CA SER A 264 -20.44 -10.66 -28.45
C SER A 264 -19.86 -11.66 -27.43
N ARG A 265 -18.72 -11.36 -26.79
CA ARG A 265 -18.16 -12.21 -25.72
C ARG A 265 -18.66 -11.88 -24.31
N ARG A 266 -19.21 -10.67 -24.11
CA ARG A 266 -19.74 -10.24 -22.80
C ARG A 266 -21.08 -10.89 -22.44
N THR A 267 -21.83 -11.40 -23.42
CA THR A 267 -23.15 -12.04 -23.23
C THR A 267 -23.06 -13.55 -23.00
N ALA A 268 -21.93 -14.19 -23.27
CA ALA A 268 -21.78 -15.64 -23.11
C ALA A 268 -21.23 -16.07 -21.71
N ALA A 269 -20.94 -15.11 -20.83
CA ALA A 269 -20.37 -15.34 -19.49
C ALA A 269 -21.30 -14.90 -18.34
N ARG A 270 -22.63 -14.80 -18.62
CA ARG A 270 -23.66 -14.61 -17.59
C ARG A 270 -24.54 -15.84 -17.44
#